data_b36a7a2db948f6c2970a2d3fb8b8f71f
#
_entry.id   b36a7a2db948f6c2970a2d3fb8b8f71f
#
_cell.length_a   1.000
_cell.length_b   1.000
_cell.length_c   1.000
_cell.angle_alpha   90.00
_cell.angle_beta   90.00
_cell.angle_gamma   90.00
#
_symmetry.space_group_name_H-M   'P 1'
#
loop_
_entity.id
_entity.type
_entity.pdbx_description
1 polymer ?
#
loop_
_entity_poly.entity_id
_entity_poly.type
_entity_poly.pdbx_seq_one_letter_code
_entity_poly.pdbx_strand_id
1 'polypeptide(L)'
;MHLTCTRWVALAAGFIGLTILWMPLSLQAQLVLSLAALGAMFFGMTKPENTVFRFITFVFCAVLALRYAFWRTTETLPSISDPLDFIPGVLLYIAEMYCLVMLAVSFFMLADPIKRVAPKIRSLEELPTIDVLIPTYNEDPELLAATLAAAKSMVYPRNKLSIWLLDDGGTEAKRTHKDPAQALAATRRHEQLKALCRAMGVNYHARKKNDHAKAGNLNDGLRVSKAELVVVFDADHAPVREFLKETVSFFREDPKLFLVQTAHYFLNPDPLEKNLQTFSVMPSENEMFYSVLQRGLDKWNASFFCGSAAVLRRKALETTGGFSGQSITEDCETALSLHAKGWHSVYVDKPLIAGLQPETFVGFIGQRARWCQGMLQILILNRPFLAKGLTVGQRICYAGINLFWLFPLSRMAFMLSPLLYIFFSLEIYQANIQEFGA
;
A
#
# COMPACT_ATOMS: atom_id res chain seq x y z
N MET A 1 -26.37 -11.14 20.92
CA MET A 1 -27.03 -9.93 21.40
C MET A 1 -26.24 -8.64 21.15
N HIS A 2 -24.91 -8.60 21.28
CA HIS A 2 -24.10 -7.40 21.00
C HIS A 2 -24.11 -6.93 19.53
N LEU A 3 -24.08 -7.84 18.54
CA LEU A 3 -24.10 -7.51 17.10
C LEU A 3 -25.39 -6.83 16.62
N THR A 4 -26.55 -7.11 17.28
CA THR A 4 -27.82 -6.48 16.95
C THR A 4 -27.92 -5.05 17.48
N CYS A 5 -27.42 -4.77 18.66
CA CYS A 5 -27.43 -3.42 19.24
C CYS A 5 -26.56 -2.45 18.40
N THR A 6 -25.37 -2.89 18.00
CA THR A 6 -24.44 -2.08 17.16
C THR A 6 -25.05 -1.75 15.79
N ARG A 7 -25.79 -2.69 15.19
CA ARG A 7 -26.48 -2.46 13.91
C ARG A 7 -27.61 -1.42 14.03
N TRP A 8 -28.40 -1.48 15.10
CA TRP A 8 -29.45 -0.49 15.33
C TRP A 8 -28.91 0.91 15.62
N VAL A 9 -27.82 1.00 16.39
CA VAL A 9 -27.13 2.28 16.63
C VAL A 9 -26.58 2.85 15.31
N ALA A 10 -25.98 2.04 14.48
CA ALA A 10 -25.48 2.47 13.17
C ALA A 10 -26.60 2.93 12.22
N LEU A 11 -27.73 2.20 12.19
CA LEU A 11 -28.90 2.58 11.39
C LEU A 11 -29.54 3.88 11.89
N ALA A 12 -29.70 4.04 13.22
CA ALA A 12 -30.20 5.26 13.80
C ALA A 12 -29.28 6.47 13.53
N ALA A 13 -27.98 6.30 13.70
CA ALA A 13 -26.99 7.33 13.38
C ALA A 13 -27.00 7.70 11.87
N GLY A 14 -27.13 6.69 10.99
CA GLY A 14 -27.27 6.91 9.56
C GLY A 14 -28.55 7.67 9.18
N PHE A 15 -29.68 7.31 9.81
CA PHE A 15 -30.97 8.00 9.59
C PHE A 15 -30.93 9.45 10.09
N ILE A 16 -30.38 9.68 11.28
CA ILE A 16 -30.18 11.04 11.83
C ILE A 16 -29.24 11.84 10.92
N GLY A 17 -28.15 11.24 10.46
CA GLY A 17 -27.22 11.88 9.53
C GLY A 17 -27.88 12.29 8.22
N LEU A 18 -28.73 11.42 7.65
CA LEU A 18 -29.48 11.72 6.42
C LEU A 18 -30.50 12.83 6.62
N THR A 19 -31.22 12.87 7.75
CA THR A 19 -32.16 13.95 8.04
C THR A 19 -31.48 15.30 8.21
N ILE A 20 -30.34 15.34 8.92
CA ILE A 20 -29.53 16.54 9.09
C ILE A 20 -28.97 17.05 7.76
N LEU A 21 -28.64 16.16 6.84
CA LEU A 21 -28.08 16.50 5.53
C LEU A 21 -29.00 17.43 4.71
N TRP A 22 -30.30 17.10 4.68
CA TRP A 22 -31.30 17.84 3.89
C TRP A 22 -31.98 19.00 4.63
N MET A 23 -31.66 19.17 5.92
CA MET A 23 -32.29 20.20 6.74
C MET A 23 -31.68 21.56 6.43
N PRO A 24 -32.47 22.57 6.00
CA PRO A 24 -31.99 23.93 5.88
C PRO A 24 -31.67 24.47 7.27
N LEU A 25 -30.42 24.85 7.50
CA LEU A 25 -29.95 25.38 8.78
C LEU A 25 -29.57 26.86 8.62
N SER A 26 -29.92 27.67 9.63
CA SER A 26 -29.31 28.98 9.76
C SER A 26 -27.80 28.88 9.95
N LEU A 27 -27.05 29.93 9.61
CA LEU A 27 -25.59 29.97 9.77
C LEU A 27 -25.16 29.64 11.20
N GLN A 28 -25.86 30.16 12.20
CA GLN A 28 -25.61 29.87 13.62
C GLN A 28 -25.84 28.41 13.97
N ALA A 29 -26.94 27.80 13.46
CA ALA A 29 -27.24 26.39 13.68
C ALA A 29 -26.21 25.48 13.00
N GLN A 30 -25.72 25.87 11.79
CA GLN A 30 -24.66 25.17 11.10
C GLN A 30 -23.35 25.19 11.90
N LEU A 31 -22.95 26.36 12.44
CA LEU A 31 -21.77 26.48 13.29
C LEU A 31 -21.85 25.58 14.54
N VAL A 32 -22.99 25.60 15.23
CA VAL A 32 -23.22 24.73 16.39
C VAL A 32 -23.14 23.24 16.04
N LEU A 33 -23.72 22.84 14.89
CA LEU A 33 -23.64 21.47 14.41
C LEU A 33 -22.18 21.07 14.11
N SER A 34 -21.44 21.97 13.42
CA SER A 34 -20.03 21.71 13.06
C SER A 34 -19.15 21.54 14.32
N LEU A 35 -19.31 22.43 15.31
CA LEU A 35 -18.59 22.32 16.58
C LEU A 35 -18.96 21.06 17.37
N ALA A 36 -20.26 20.70 17.42
CA ALA A 36 -20.71 19.47 18.07
C ALA A 36 -20.17 18.22 17.35
N ALA A 37 -20.16 18.21 16.03
CA ALA A 37 -19.60 17.11 15.23
C ALA A 37 -18.09 16.98 15.45
N LEU A 38 -17.36 18.07 15.45
CA LEU A 38 -15.92 18.08 15.78
C LEU A 38 -15.67 17.52 17.18
N GLY A 39 -16.45 17.95 18.20
CA GLY A 39 -16.36 17.40 19.55
C GLY A 39 -16.61 15.90 19.60
N ALA A 40 -17.64 15.41 18.88
CA ALA A 40 -17.94 13.98 18.78
C ALA A 40 -16.83 13.19 18.07
N MET A 41 -16.23 13.78 17.03
CA MET A 41 -15.08 13.17 16.32
C MET A 41 -13.86 13.06 17.25
N PHE A 42 -13.49 14.12 17.96
CA PHE A 42 -12.41 14.10 18.96
C PHE A 42 -12.68 13.05 20.04
N PHE A 43 -13.90 12.98 20.56
CA PHE A 43 -14.29 11.93 21.50
C PHE A 43 -14.15 10.53 20.89
N GLY A 44 -14.60 10.32 19.66
CA GLY A 44 -14.42 9.06 18.94
C GLY A 44 -12.95 8.67 18.74
N MET A 45 -12.07 9.64 18.52
CA MET A 45 -10.63 9.41 18.36
C MET A 45 -9.91 9.00 19.65
N THR A 46 -10.52 9.15 20.83
CA THR A 46 -9.91 8.71 22.09
C THR A 46 -9.72 7.21 22.20
N LYS A 47 -10.51 6.42 21.44
CA LYS A 47 -10.44 4.95 21.43
C LYS A 47 -10.54 4.40 19.99
N PRO A 48 -9.53 4.63 19.14
CA PRO A 48 -9.59 4.33 17.71
C PRO A 48 -9.71 2.83 17.39
N GLU A 49 -9.23 1.96 18.30
CA GLU A 49 -9.37 0.50 18.16
C GLU A 49 -10.79 -0.01 18.50
N ASN A 50 -11.64 0.82 19.12
CA ASN A 50 -13.01 0.45 19.42
C ASN A 50 -13.92 0.76 18.22
N THR A 51 -14.62 -0.27 17.72
CA THR A 51 -15.47 -0.17 16.53
C THR A 51 -16.57 0.90 16.67
N VAL A 52 -17.22 1.02 17.86
CA VAL A 52 -18.28 2.01 18.08
C VAL A 52 -17.73 3.44 18.02
N PHE A 53 -16.60 3.70 18.69
CA PHE A 53 -15.96 5.01 18.68
C PHE A 53 -15.51 5.41 17.28
N ARG A 54 -14.95 4.48 16.51
CA ARG A 54 -14.56 4.70 15.11
C ARG A 54 -15.78 5.01 14.24
N PHE A 55 -16.89 4.28 14.40
CA PHE A 55 -18.13 4.58 13.68
C PHE A 55 -18.72 5.95 14.02
N ILE A 56 -18.68 6.37 15.29
CA ILE A 56 -19.08 7.73 15.69
C ILE A 56 -18.25 8.74 14.87
N THR A 57 -16.93 8.63 14.87
CA THR A 57 -16.06 9.53 14.10
C THR A 57 -16.44 9.55 12.61
N PHE A 58 -16.63 8.38 11.98
CA PHE A 58 -16.96 8.29 10.56
C PHE A 58 -18.31 8.91 10.21
N VAL A 59 -19.33 8.68 11.04
CA VAL A 59 -20.68 9.22 10.82
C VAL A 59 -20.65 10.75 10.87
N PHE A 60 -20.05 11.35 11.90
CA PHE A 60 -19.99 12.79 12.02
C PHE A 60 -19.14 13.43 10.91
N CYS A 61 -18.02 12.83 10.58
CA CYS A 61 -17.20 13.26 9.44
C CYS A 61 -17.97 13.17 8.11
N ALA A 62 -18.69 12.08 7.87
CA ALA A 62 -19.50 11.92 6.67
C ALA A 62 -20.64 12.95 6.57
N VAL A 63 -21.30 13.26 7.68
CA VAL A 63 -22.36 14.28 7.74
C VAL A 63 -21.79 15.64 7.35
N LEU A 64 -20.68 16.06 7.93
CA LEU A 64 -20.05 17.34 7.59
C LEU A 64 -19.58 17.36 6.14
N ALA A 65 -18.92 16.30 5.67
CA ALA A 65 -18.43 16.17 4.30
C ALA A 65 -19.55 16.23 3.26
N LEU A 66 -20.68 15.56 3.51
CA LEU A 66 -21.83 15.57 2.60
C LEU A 66 -22.57 16.92 2.62
N ARG A 67 -22.68 17.57 3.80
CA ARG A 67 -23.22 18.93 3.88
C ARG A 67 -22.35 19.92 3.12
N TYR A 68 -21.04 19.83 3.28
CA TYR A 68 -20.09 20.62 2.49
C TYR A 68 -20.28 20.36 0.98
N ALA A 69 -20.35 19.09 0.56
CA ALA A 69 -20.54 18.75 -0.85
C ALA A 69 -21.85 19.35 -1.42
N PHE A 70 -22.95 19.30 -0.64
CA PHE A 70 -24.21 19.86 -1.04
C PHE A 70 -24.12 21.39 -1.22
N TRP A 71 -23.66 22.10 -0.19
CA TRP A 71 -23.48 23.55 -0.24
C TRP A 71 -22.52 23.96 -1.36
N ARG A 72 -21.41 23.26 -1.52
CA ARG A 72 -20.42 23.53 -2.57
C ARG A 72 -21.00 23.39 -3.98
N THR A 73 -21.92 22.43 -4.16
CA THR A 73 -22.57 22.17 -5.45
C THR A 73 -23.66 23.19 -5.77
N THR A 74 -24.44 23.62 -4.76
CA THR A 74 -25.63 24.43 -4.96
C THR A 74 -25.37 25.93 -4.89
N GLU A 75 -24.38 26.38 -4.09
CA GLU A 75 -24.28 27.79 -3.72
C GLU A 75 -22.98 28.47 -4.20
N THR A 76 -21.91 27.69 -4.47
CA THR A 76 -20.58 28.30 -4.58
C THR A 76 -19.90 28.20 -5.94
N LEU A 77 -20.56 27.60 -6.93
CA LEU A 77 -20.02 27.51 -8.28
C LEU A 77 -20.20 28.86 -9.01
N PRO A 78 -19.16 29.36 -9.71
CA PRO A 78 -19.28 30.56 -10.54
C PRO A 78 -20.31 30.40 -11.66
N SER A 79 -20.82 31.54 -12.17
CA SER A 79 -21.77 31.52 -13.26
C SER A 79 -21.15 31.01 -14.56
N ILE A 80 -21.90 30.21 -15.31
CA ILE A 80 -21.51 29.74 -16.66
C ILE A 80 -21.30 30.89 -17.64
N SER A 81 -21.95 32.04 -17.38
CA SER A 81 -21.80 33.23 -18.23
C SER A 81 -20.41 33.87 -18.14
N ASP A 82 -19.62 33.54 -17.14
CA ASP A 82 -18.22 33.94 -16.99
C ASP A 82 -17.26 32.74 -17.11
N PRO A 83 -16.80 32.40 -18.31
CA PRO A 83 -15.95 31.25 -18.52
C PRO A 83 -14.58 31.34 -17.83
N LEU A 84 -14.05 32.54 -17.57
CA LEU A 84 -12.75 32.72 -16.92
C LEU A 84 -12.78 32.29 -15.45
N ASP A 85 -13.88 32.56 -14.76
CA ASP A 85 -14.08 32.10 -13.38
C ASP A 85 -14.65 30.68 -13.34
N PHE A 86 -15.57 30.36 -14.27
CA PHE A 86 -16.27 29.07 -14.28
C PHE A 86 -15.36 27.87 -14.50
N ILE A 87 -14.48 27.92 -15.53
CA ILE A 87 -13.63 26.77 -15.87
C ILE A 87 -12.69 26.39 -14.70
N PRO A 88 -11.87 27.32 -14.15
CA PRO A 88 -11.04 26.98 -13.01
C PRO A 88 -11.85 26.67 -11.73
N GLY A 89 -13.02 27.29 -11.54
CA GLY A 89 -13.95 26.99 -10.46
C GLY A 89 -14.45 25.54 -10.52
N VAL A 90 -14.81 25.04 -11.71
CA VAL A 90 -15.21 23.65 -11.92
C VAL A 90 -14.03 22.69 -11.74
N LEU A 91 -12.82 23.05 -12.15
CA LEU A 91 -11.63 22.22 -11.92
C LEU A 91 -11.34 22.08 -10.42
N LEU A 92 -11.45 23.17 -9.66
CA LEU A 92 -11.35 23.14 -8.20
C LEU A 92 -12.44 22.26 -7.59
N TYR A 93 -13.69 22.42 -8.02
CA TYR A 93 -14.82 21.61 -7.57
C TYR A 93 -14.60 20.10 -7.83
N ILE A 94 -14.11 19.72 -9.00
CA ILE A 94 -13.77 18.31 -9.32
C ILE A 94 -12.69 17.79 -8.37
N ALA A 95 -11.67 18.60 -8.08
CA ALA A 95 -10.62 18.25 -7.15
C ALA A 95 -11.15 18.00 -5.71
N GLU A 96 -12.07 18.84 -5.25
CA GLU A 96 -12.73 18.69 -3.95
C GLU A 96 -13.63 17.44 -3.91
N MET A 97 -14.45 17.23 -4.94
CA MET A 97 -15.32 16.04 -5.03
C MET A 97 -14.50 14.74 -5.10
N TYR A 98 -13.38 14.75 -5.80
CA TYR A 98 -12.44 13.62 -5.76
C TYR A 98 -11.96 13.34 -4.34
N CYS A 99 -11.57 14.36 -3.55
CA CYS A 99 -11.16 14.16 -2.16
C CYS A 99 -12.29 13.57 -1.30
N LEU A 100 -13.54 14.00 -1.50
CA LEU A 100 -14.70 13.45 -0.80
C LEU A 100 -14.97 11.98 -1.18
N VAL A 101 -14.81 11.62 -2.46
CA VAL A 101 -14.90 10.23 -2.91
C VAL A 101 -13.80 9.39 -2.26
N MET A 102 -12.56 9.89 -2.21
CA MET A 102 -11.44 9.19 -1.57
C MET A 102 -11.66 9.06 -0.05
N LEU A 103 -12.27 10.05 0.59
CA LEU A 103 -12.67 9.97 2.00
C LEU A 103 -13.69 8.85 2.23
N ALA A 104 -14.73 8.77 1.39
CA ALA A 104 -15.75 7.71 1.49
C ALA A 104 -15.15 6.31 1.26
N VAL A 105 -14.27 6.16 0.28
CA VAL A 105 -13.53 4.91 0.03
C VAL A 105 -12.64 4.55 1.21
N SER A 106 -11.97 5.54 1.84
CA SER A 106 -11.16 5.33 3.04
C SER A 106 -12.02 4.87 4.23
N PHE A 107 -13.19 5.44 4.45
CA PHE A 107 -14.12 4.96 5.48
C PHE A 107 -14.55 3.52 5.23
N PHE A 108 -14.83 3.16 3.99
CA PHE A 108 -15.14 1.77 3.62
C PHE A 108 -13.99 0.82 3.94
N MET A 109 -12.77 1.14 3.52
CA MET A 109 -11.60 0.31 3.77
C MET A 109 -11.29 0.18 5.27
N LEU A 110 -11.43 1.26 6.04
CA LEU A 110 -11.07 1.33 7.45
C LEU A 110 -12.24 1.05 8.41
N ALA A 111 -13.38 0.63 7.91
CA ALA A 111 -14.58 0.40 8.74
C ALA A 111 -14.33 -0.58 9.91
N ASP A 112 -13.58 -1.66 9.65
CA ASP A 112 -13.29 -2.70 10.65
C ASP A 112 -11.91 -3.35 10.41
N PRO A 113 -10.79 -2.62 10.65
CA PRO A 113 -9.45 -3.15 10.43
C PRO A 113 -9.17 -4.34 11.35
N ILE A 114 -8.58 -5.39 10.78
CA ILE A 114 -8.28 -6.63 11.50
C ILE A 114 -6.86 -6.57 12.09
N LYS A 115 -6.72 -7.11 13.31
CA LYS A 115 -5.42 -7.40 13.90
C LYS A 115 -5.24 -8.91 13.99
N ARG A 116 -4.31 -9.43 13.20
CA ARG A 116 -4.04 -10.87 13.13
C ARG A 116 -3.05 -11.30 14.20
N VAL A 117 -3.25 -12.50 14.73
CA VAL A 117 -2.31 -13.17 15.63
C VAL A 117 -1.93 -14.49 15.00
N ALA A 118 -0.64 -14.77 14.92
CA ALA A 118 -0.15 -16.00 14.31
C ALA A 118 -0.65 -17.24 15.08
N PRO A 119 -1.23 -18.22 14.38
CA PRO A 119 -1.62 -19.49 14.97
C PRO A 119 -0.39 -20.22 15.55
N LYS A 120 -0.58 -20.96 16.62
CA LYS A 120 0.53 -21.74 17.24
C LYS A 120 0.98 -22.89 16.34
N ILE A 121 2.28 -23.01 16.13
CA ILE A 121 2.89 -24.16 15.46
C ILE A 121 2.76 -25.38 16.37
N ARG A 122 2.07 -26.42 15.92
CA ARG A 122 1.81 -27.65 16.71
C ARG A 122 2.89 -28.72 16.55
N SER A 123 3.47 -28.82 15.35
CA SER A 123 4.51 -29.81 15.04
C SER A 123 5.53 -29.25 14.06
N LEU A 124 6.82 -29.49 14.31
CA LEU A 124 7.91 -29.09 13.42
C LEU A 124 7.98 -29.97 12.15
N GLU A 125 7.48 -31.21 12.22
CA GLU A 125 7.50 -32.13 11.10
C GLU A 125 6.54 -31.70 9.98
N GLU A 126 5.43 -31.06 10.36
CA GLU A 126 4.39 -30.60 9.43
C GLU A 126 4.68 -29.22 8.82
N LEU A 127 5.81 -28.59 9.18
CA LEU A 127 6.19 -27.31 8.58
C LEU A 127 6.50 -27.49 7.08
N PRO A 128 6.00 -26.58 6.21
CA PRO A 128 6.26 -26.63 4.76
C PRO A 128 7.75 -26.34 4.46
N THR A 129 8.20 -26.72 3.27
CA THR A 129 9.49 -26.26 2.74
C THR A 129 9.40 -24.81 2.28
N ILE A 130 10.50 -24.06 2.41
CA ILE A 130 10.57 -22.63 2.12
C ILE A 130 11.78 -22.31 1.27
N ASP A 131 11.55 -21.57 0.18
CA ASP A 131 12.59 -20.90 -0.59
C ASP A 131 12.51 -19.38 -0.31
N VAL A 132 13.59 -18.81 0.20
CA VAL A 132 13.74 -17.37 0.38
C VAL A 132 14.40 -16.80 -0.87
N LEU A 133 13.74 -15.94 -1.59
CA LEU A 133 14.21 -15.29 -2.81
C LEU A 133 14.60 -13.84 -2.51
N ILE A 134 15.85 -13.49 -2.76
CA ILE A 134 16.40 -12.14 -2.56
C ILE A 134 16.87 -11.62 -3.93
N PRO A 135 16.01 -10.91 -4.67
CA PRO A 135 16.39 -10.30 -5.95
C PRO A 135 17.32 -9.11 -5.71
N THR A 136 18.38 -9.01 -6.50
CA THR A 136 19.35 -7.90 -6.49
C THR A 136 19.69 -7.47 -7.89
N TYR A 137 20.06 -6.19 -8.05
CA TYR A 137 20.47 -5.63 -9.35
C TYR A 137 21.84 -4.97 -9.27
N ASN A 138 22.02 -3.96 -8.44
CA ASN A 138 23.28 -3.20 -8.30
C ASN A 138 23.61 -2.89 -6.82
N GLU A 139 22.91 -3.48 -5.87
CA GLU A 139 23.13 -3.25 -4.45
C GLU A 139 24.52 -3.69 -4.01
N ASP A 140 25.04 -3.03 -2.99
CA ASP A 140 26.38 -3.27 -2.46
C ASP A 140 26.48 -4.69 -1.87
N PRO A 141 27.58 -5.43 -2.12
CA PRO A 141 27.81 -6.76 -1.54
C PRO A 141 27.79 -6.80 -0.01
N GLU A 142 28.16 -5.73 0.69
CA GLU A 142 28.11 -5.67 2.16
C GLU A 142 26.67 -5.60 2.65
N LEU A 143 25.82 -4.81 1.99
CA LEU A 143 24.38 -4.76 2.26
C LEU A 143 23.73 -6.13 2.04
N LEU A 144 24.06 -6.77 0.91
CA LEU A 144 23.57 -8.12 0.60
C LEU A 144 24.01 -9.15 1.63
N ALA A 145 25.26 -9.07 2.12
CA ALA A 145 25.77 -9.95 3.16
C ALA A 145 24.95 -9.81 4.46
N ALA A 146 24.58 -8.60 4.85
CA ALA A 146 23.74 -8.35 6.03
C ALA A 146 22.35 -8.99 5.86
N THR A 147 21.67 -8.77 4.72
CA THR A 147 20.36 -9.36 4.43
C THR A 147 20.40 -10.89 4.37
N LEU A 148 21.43 -11.47 3.72
CA LEU A 148 21.63 -12.93 3.67
C LEU A 148 21.89 -13.51 5.07
N ALA A 149 22.68 -12.83 5.90
CA ALA A 149 22.95 -13.25 7.28
C ALA A 149 21.67 -13.21 8.13
N ALA A 150 20.88 -12.16 8.00
CA ALA A 150 19.59 -12.04 8.66
C ALA A 150 18.63 -13.16 8.22
N ALA A 151 18.50 -13.42 6.93
CA ALA A 151 17.68 -14.52 6.40
C ALA A 151 18.13 -15.90 6.94
N LYS A 152 19.42 -16.14 7.04
CA LYS A 152 19.97 -17.37 7.64
C LYS A 152 19.70 -17.49 9.14
N SER A 153 19.55 -16.38 9.84
CA SER A 153 19.30 -16.36 11.28
C SER A 153 17.86 -16.70 11.67
N MET A 154 16.94 -16.71 10.70
CA MET A 154 15.53 -17.05 10.95
C MET A 154 15.39 -18.43 11.60
N VAL A 155 14.49 -18.52 12.60
CA VAL A 155 14.22 -19.76 13.35
C VAL A 155 13.33 -20.67 12.50
N TYR A 156 13.94 -21.64 11.82
CA TYR A 156 13.27 -22.65 11.01
C TYR A 156 14.13 -23.91 10.84
N PRO A 157 13.56 -25.12 10.62
CA PRO A 157 14.35 -26.32 10.36
C PRO A 157 15.26 -26.17 9.13
N ARG A 158 16.55 -26.39 9.29
CA ARG A 158 17.57 -26.15 8.24
C ARG A 158 17.33 -26.94 6.96
N ASN A 159 16.83 -28.17 7.10
CA ASN A 159 16.50 -29.06 5.97
C ASN A 159 15.24 -28.64 5.20
N LYS A 160 14.50 -27.65 5.71
CA LYS A 160 13.26 -27.14 5.10
C LYS A 160 13.39 -25.69 4.63
N LEU A 161 14.57 -25.07 4.74
CA LEU A 161 14.83 -23.68 4.41
C LEU A 161 15.99 -23.58 3.41
N SER A 162 15.72 -23.04 2.23
CA SER A 162 16.73 -22.69 1.22
C SER A 162 16.71 -21.18 0.96
N ILE A 163 17.88 -20.57 0.83
CA ILE A 163 18.04 -19.13 0.55
C ILE A 163 18.69 -18.98 -0.81
N TRP A 164 18.16 -18.09 -1.63
CA TRP A 164 18.57 -17.83 -2.99
C TRP A 164 18.84 -16.33 -3.19
N LEU A 165 20.07 -15.99 -3.59
CA LEU A 165 20.38 -14.66 -4.11
C LEU A 165 20.19 -14.69 -5.63
N LEU A 166 19.27 -13.84 -6.14
CA LEU A 166 18.92 -13.77 -7.56
C LEU A 166 19.52 -12.50 -8.17
N ASP A 167 20.65 -12.62 -8.87
CA ASP A 167 21.47 -11.48 -9.32
C ASP A 167 21.20 -11.08 -10.79
N ASP A 168 20.47 -9.98 -10.96
CA ASP A 168 20.26 -9.33 -12.27
C ASP A 168 21.42 -8.39 -12.69
N GLY A 169 22.33 -8.09 -11.77
CA GLY A 169 23.54 -7.32 -12.06
C GLY A 169 24.60 -8.14 -12.76
N GLY A 170 24.67 -9.44 -12.49
CA GLY A 170 25.62 -10.39 -13.06
C GLY A 170 25.06 -11.31 -14.14
N THR A 171 24.00 -10.91 -14.87
CA THR A 171 23.40 -11.73 -15.95
C THR A 171 24.39 -12.06 -17.06
N GLU A 172 24.17 -13.16 -17.80
CA GLU A 172 24.99 -13.57 -18.93
C GLU A 172 25.10 -12.44 -19.99
N ALA A 173 23.96 -11.81 -20.33
CA ALA A 173 23.91 -10.71 -21.28
C ALA A 173 24.75 -9.51 -20.86
N LYS A 174 24.85 -9.20 -19.55
CA LYS A 174 25.71 -8.12 -19.04
C LYS A 174 27.18 -8.52 -19.04
N ARG A 175 27.50 -9.76 -18.70
CA ARG A 175 28.88 -10.28 -18.73
C ARG A 175 29.45 -10.41 -20.14
N THR A 176 28.58 -10.54 -21.13
CA THR A 176 28.96 -10.58 -22.57
C THR A 176 28.63 -9.27 -23.30
N HIS A 177 28.50 -8.15 -22.56
CA HIS A 177 28.23 -6.85 -23.16
C HIS A 177 29.31 -6.41 -24.14
N LYS A 178 28.94 -5.66 -25.21
CA LYS A 178 29.85 -5.18 -26.24
C LYS A 178 30.90 -4.22 -25.70
N ASP A 179 30.57 -3.44 -24.68
CA ASP A 179 31.53 -2.58 -23.97
C ASP A 179 32.31 -3.42 -22.96
N PRO A 180 33.66 -3.52 -23.14
CA PRO A 180 34.50 -4.35 -22.27
C PRO A 180 34.51 -3.91 -20.81
N ALA A 181 34.35 -2.61 -20.53
CA ALA A 181 34.30 -2.09 -19.14
C ALA A 181 33.04 -2.57 -18.40
N GLN A 182 31.89 -2.51 -19.07
CA GLN A 182 30.63 -3.01 -18.52
C GLN A 182 30.64 -4.53 -18.37
N ALA A 183 31.18 -5.27 -19.34
CA ALA A 183 31.30 -6.72 -19.26
C ALA A 183 32.22 -7.14 -18.09
N LEU A 184 33.34 -6.46 -17.90
CA LEU A 184 34.29 -6.71 -16.81
C LEU A 184 33.63 -6.41 -15.43
N ALA A 185 32.91 -5.28 -15.30
CA ALA A 185 32.21 -4.92 -14.07
C ALA A 185 31.16 -5.97 -13.69
N ALA A 186 30.34 -6.40 -14.67
CA ALA A 186 29.32 -7.44 -14.44
C ALA A 186 29.94 -8.80 -14.09
N THR A 187 31.08 -9.16 -14.70
CA THR A 187 31.81 -10.39 -14.39
C THR A 187 32.40 -10.35 -12.99
N ARG A 188 33.05 -9.25 -12.59
CA ARG A 188 33.56 -9.06 -11.22
C ARG A 188 32.44 -9.19 -10.16
N ARG A 189 31.31 -8.53 -10.40
CA ARG A 189 30.13 -8.64 -9.52
C ARG A 189 29.66 -10.08 -9.42
N HIS A 190 29.50 -10.77 -10.54
CA HIS A 190 29.08 -12.18 -10.58
C HIS A 190 29.98 -13.07 -9.72
N GLU A 191 31.30 -12.98 -9.90
CA GLU A 191 32.26 -13.81 -9.15
C GLU A 191 32.28 -13.42 -7.67
N GLN A 192 32.21 -12.14 -7.34
CA GLN A 192 32.17 -11.66 -5.96
C GLN A 192 30.92 -12.17 -5.21
N LEU A 193 29.72 -12.03 -5.79
CA LEU A 193 28.48 -12.47 -5.15
C LEU A 193 28.37 -13.99 -5.11
N LYS A 194 28.88 -14.69 -6.11
CA LYS A 194 28.98 -16.16 -6.10
C LYS A 194 29.92 -16.67 -5.01
N ALA A 195 31.04 -16.01 -4.80
CA ALA A 195 31.98 -16.31 -3.71
C ALA A 195 31.34 -16.03 -2.33
N LEU A 196 30.66 -14.88 -2.18
CA LEU A 196 29.90 -14.52 -0.97
C LEU A 196 28.86 -15.59 -0.65
N CYS A 197 28.03 -15.98 -1.60
CA CYS A 197 26.99 -17.00 -1.41
C CYS A 197 27.58 -18.35 -1.02
N ARG A 198 28.70 -18.75 -1.64
CA ARG A 198 29.43 -19.98 -1.29
C ARG A 198 29.94 -19.94 0.14
N ALA A 199 30.57 -18.84 0.55
CA ALA A 199 31.07 -18.65 1.93
C ALA A 199 29.95 -18.67 2.95
N MET A 200 28.79 -18.15 2.60
CA MET A 200 27.62 -18.13 3.47
C MET A 200 26.77 -19.42 3.40
N GLY A 201 27.05 -20.35 2.48
CA GLY A 201 26.24 -21.56 2.28
C GLY A 201 24.82 -21.25 1.84
N VAL A 202 24.63 -20.29 0.93
CA VAL A 202 23.37 -19.92 0.27
C VAL A 202 23.48 -20.14 -1.23
N ASN A 203 22.35 -20.28 -1.92
CA ASN A 203 22.32 -20.49 -3.36
C ASN A 203 22.50 -19.17 -4.09
N TYR A 204 23.27 -19.18 -5.16
CA TYR A 204 23.44 -18.05 -6.08
C TYR A 204 22.85 -18.41 -7.45
N HIS A 205 22.06 -17.50 -8.01
CA HIS A 205 21.52 -17.66 -9.35
C HIS A 205 21.58 -16.33 -10.12
N ALA A 206 22.07 -16.40 -11.37
CA ALA A 206 22.05 -15.29 -12.32
C ALA A 206 21.49 -15.78 -13.65
N ARG A 207 20.42 -15.17 -14.11
CA ARG A 207 19.72 -15.55 -15.33
C ARG A 207 20.44 -15.05 -16.60
N LYS A 208 19.96 -15.46 -17.77
CA LYS A 208 20.56 -15.06 -19.06
C LYS A 208 20.38 -13.56 -19.34
N LYS A 209 19.15 -13.05 -19.18
CA LYS A 209 18.76 -11.64 -19.41
C LYS A 209 17.85 -11.15 -18.30
N ASN A 210 17.81 -9.84 -18.07
CA ASN A 210 16.96 -9.22 -17.06
C ASN A 210 15.58 -8.75 -17.61
N ASP A 211 14.98 -9.52 -18.51
CA ASP A 211 13.64 -9.23 -19.02
C ASP A 211 12.60 -9.18 -17.88
N HIS A 212 11.63 -8.25 -17.94
CA HIS A 212 10.61 -8.01 -16.91
C HIS A 212 11.16 -7.68 -15.51
N ALA A 213 12.35 -7.07 -15.43
CA ALA A 213 12.94 -6.57 -14.18
C ALA A 213 12.80 -7.56 -12.99
N LYS A 214 12.31 -7.09 -11.83
CA LYS A 214 12.16 -7.87 -10.60
C LYS A 214 11.18 -9.06 -10.77
N ALA A 215 10.03 -8.87 -11.42
CA ALA A 215 9.08 -9.95 -11.68
C ALA A 215 9.72 -11.10 -12.47
N GLY A 216 10.46 -10.77 -13.54
CA GLY A 216 11.18 -11.76 -14.33
C GLY A 216 12.27 -12.48 -13.53
N ASN A 217 12.98 -11.78 -12.64
CA ASN A 217 14.00 -12.36 -11.78
C ASN A 217 13.37 -13.33 -10.76
N LEU A 218 12.28 -12.93 -10.11
CA LEU A 218 11.53 -13.79 -9.20
C LEU A 218 10.95 -15.02 -9.92
N ASN A 219 10.42 -14.86 -11.13
CA ASN A 219 9.89 -15.97 -11.94
C ASN A 219 11.00 -16.95 -12.36
N ASP A 220 12.18 -16.46 -12.65
CA ASP A 220 13.34 -17.33 -12.91
C ASP A 220 13.78 -18.06 -11.64
N GLY A 221 13.77 -17.37 -10.49
CA GLY A 221 13.96 -17.95 -9.16
C GLY A 221 12.95 -19.07 -8.85
N LEU A 222 11.67 -18.90 -9.23
CA LEU A 222 10.65 -19.96 -9.10
C LEU A 222 10.95 -21.21 -9.93
N ARG A 223 11.64 -21.08 -11.06
CA ARG A 223 12.00 -22.23 -11.91
C ARG A 223 13.13 -23.07 -11.32
N VAL A 224 14.08 -22.41 -10.66
CA VAL A 224 15.25 -23.10 -10.08
C VAL A 224 15.01 -23.58 -8.65
N SER A 225 14.02 -23.06 -7.96
CA SER A 225 13.62 -23.44 -6.60
C SER A 225 12.36 -24.33 -6.62
N LYS A 226 12.05 -25.06 -5.51
CA LYS A 226 10.99 -26.08 -5.51
C LYS A 226 10.14 -26.13 -4.23
N ALA A 227 10.41 -25.26 -3.25
CA ALA A 227 9.72 -25.29 -1.97
C ALA A 227 8.21 -24.95 -2.11
N GLU A 228 7.41 -25.43 -1.17
CA GLU A 228 5.96 -25.19 -1.12
C GLU A 228 5.61 -23.71 -0.94
N LEU A 229 6.37 -23.01 -0.09
CA LEU A 229 6.24 -21.59 0.16
C LEU A 229 7.46 -20.83 -0.35
N VAL A 230 7.22 -19.61 -0.79
CA VAL A 230 8.22 -18.69 -1.30
C VAL A 230 8.19 -17.43 -0.44
N VAL A 231 9.33 -17.03 0.09
CA VAL A 231 9.50 -15.77 0.82
C VAL A 231 10.25 -14.79 -0.07
N VAL A 232 9.81 -13.55 -0.12
CA VAL A 232 10.50 -12.50 -0.87
C VAL A 232 10.99 -11.42 0.09
N PHE A 233 12.29 -11.14 0.03
CA PHE A 233 12.89 -9.97 0.68
C PHE A 233 13.63 -9.14 -0.36
N ASP A 234 13.47 -7.81 -0.30
CA ASP A 234 14.33 -6.91 -1.06
C ASP A 234 15.77 -6.98 -0.55
N ALA A 235 16.71 -6.59 -1.38
CA ALA A 235 18.14 -6.66 -1.11
C ALA A 235 18.56 -5.91 0.17
N ASP A 236 17.81 -4.87 0.53
CA ASP A 236 18.00 -3.98 1.68
C ASP A 236 17.00 -4.25 2.83
N HIS A 237 16.27 -5.38 2.81
CA HIS A 237 15.30 -5.76 3.83
C HIS A 237 15.79 -6.97 4.65
N ALA A 238 16.30 -6.71 5.83
CA ALA A 238 16.78 -7.72 6.76
C ALA A 238 15.65 -8.26 7.66
N PRO A 239 15.28 -9.56 7.58
CA PRO A 239 14.23 -10.13 8.43
C PRO A 239 14.71 -10.34 9.87
N VAL A 240 13.77 -10.25 10.83
CA VAL A 240 14.00 -10.67 12.20
C VAL A 240 13.95 -12.21 12.32
N ARG A 241 14.51 -12.75 13.40
CA ARG A 241 14.60 -14.20 13.60
C ARG A 241 13.24 -14.90 13.65
N GLU A 242 12.21 -14.23 14.12
CA GLU A 242 10.85 -14.73 14.33
C GLU A 242 9.97 -14.65 13.07
N PHE A 243 10.46 -14.09 11.96
CA PHE A 243 9.66 -13.83 10.75
C PHE A 243 8.85 -15.05 10.30
N LEU A 244 9.48 -16.21 10.13
CA LEU A 244 8.80 -17.42 9.68
C LEU A 244 7.84 -17.99 10.73
N LYS A 245 8.16 -17.85 12.01
CA LYS A 245 7.29 -18.27 13.12
C LYS A 245 5.97 -17.49 13.14
N GLU A 246 6.03 -16.20 12.80
CA GLU A 246 4.87 -15.29 12.83
C GLU A 246 4.04 -15.34 11.53
N THR A 247 4.52 -16.00 10.49
CA THR A 247 3.88 -15.96 9.16
C THR A 247 3.43 -17.33 8.63
N VAL A 248 4.23 -18.37 8.80
CA VAL A 248 4.02 -19.66 8.12
C VAL A 248 2.79 -20.41 8.62
N SER A 249 2.46 -20.28 9.90
CA SER A 249 1.34 -21.02 10.52
C SER A 249 -0.03 -20.71 9.89
N PHE A 250 -0.23 -19.54 9.32
CA PHE A 250 -1.48 -19.17 8.64
C PHE A 250 -1.78 -20.06 7.41
N PHE A 251 -0.75 -20.53 6.70
CA PHE A 251 -0.93 -21.36 5.49
C PHE A 251 -1.49 -22.75 5.78
N ARG A 252 -1.43 -23.22 7.03
CA ARG A 252 -2.01 -24.50 7.43
C ARG A 252 -3.51 -24.38 7.69
N GLU A 253 -3.97 -23.22 8.18
CA GLU A 253 -5.37 -23.00 8.52
C GLU A 253 -6.22 -22.71 7.29
N ASP A 254 -5.62 -22.10 6.27
CA ASP A 254 -6.32 -21.79 5.01
C ASP A 254 -5.58 -22.33 3.79
N PRO A 255 -6.08 -23.42 3.16
CA PRO A 255 -5.50 -23.96 1.93
C PRO A 255 -5.59 -23.01 0.73
N LYS A 256 -6.49 -22.00 0.77
CA LYS A 256 -6.62 -20.97 -0.26
C LYS A 256 -5.78 -19.72 0.03
N LEU A 257 -5.05 -19.69 1.14
CA LEU A 257 -4.17 -18.58 1.44
C LEU A 257 -2.98 -18.56 0.48
N PHE A 258 -2.83 -17.47 -0.30
CA PHE A 258 -1.67 -17.31 -1.16
C PHE A 258 -0.60 -16.41 -0.57
N LEU A 259 -0.98 -15.46 0.30
CA LEU A 259 -0.12 -14.40 0.79
C LEU A 259 -0.28 -14.19 2.30
N VAL A 260 0.85 -14.10 2.97
CA VAL A 260 0.98 -13.42 4.27
C VAL A 260 1.94 -12.27 4.08
N GLN A 261 1.43 -11.04 4.10
CA GLN A 261 2.21 -9.81 4.04
C GLN A 261 2.46 -9.27 5.44
N THR A 262 3.67 -8.78 5.71
CA THR A 262 3.99 -8.10 6.98
C THR A 262 4.31 -6.63 6.78
N ALA A 263 4.30 -5.86 7.88
CA ALA A 263 4.67 -4.45 7.84
C ALA A 263 6.16 -4.28 7.48
N HIS A 264 6.46 -3.27 6.67
CA HIS A 264 7.84 -2.81 6.47
C HIS A 264 8.17 -1.79 7.56
N TYR A 265 9.35 -1.91 8.13
CA TYR A 265 9.92 -0.96 9.09
C TYR A 265 11.23 -0.41 8.55
N PHE A 266 11.41 0.90 8.60
CA PHE A 266 12.59 1.57 8.05
C PHE A 266 13.46 2.14 9.14
N LEU A 267 14.77 1.95 9.00
CA LEU A 267 15.77 2.35 10.00
C LEU A 267 16.24 3.80 9.85
N ASN A 268 16.12 4.35 8.65
CA ASN A 268 16.57 5.70 8.32
C ASN A 268 15.41 6.58 7.90
N PRO A 269 15.49 7.91 8.14
CA PRO A 269 14.51 8.86 7.62
C PRO A 269 14.57 8.96 6.10
N ASP A 270 13.42 9.21 5.47
CA ASP A 270 13.39 9.69 4.11
C ASP A 270 13.88 11.17 4.03
N PRO A 271 14.11 11.72 2.82
CA PRO A 271 14.60 13.10 2.68
C PRO A 271 13.67 14.18 3.24
N LEU A 272 12.36 13.95 3.27
CA LEU A 272 11.39 14.90 3.83
C LEU A 272 11.41 14.85 5.34
N GLU A 273 11.36 13.66 5.94
CA GLU A 273 11.45 13.43 7.38
C GLU A 273 12.77 13.97 7.94
N LYS A 274 13.87 13.78 7.21
CA LYS A 274 15.20 14.28 7.58
C LYS A 274 15.25 15.81 7.58
N ASN A 275 14.74 16.46 6.52
CA ASN A 275 14.75 17.90 6.39
C ASN A 275 13.81 18.59 7.37
N LEU A 276 12.64 18.01 7.63
CA LEU A 276 11.64 18.52 8.58
C LEU A 276 11.91 18.10 10.02
N GLN A 277 12.91 17.23 10.26
CA GLN A 277 13.26 16.67 11.57
C GLN A 277 12.08 15.94 12.24
N THR A 278 11.25 15.25 11.45
CA THR A 278 10.01 14.62 11.94
C THR A 278 10.15 13.13 12.25
N PHE A 279 11.20 12.46 11.79
CA PHE A 279 11.36 11.00 11.87
C PHE A 279 11.19 10.41 13.28
N SER A 280 11.65 11.12 14.32
CA SER A 280 11.56 10.63 15.71
C SER A 280 10.33 11.13 16.48
N VAL A 281 9.56 12.08 15.92
CA VAL A 281 8.50 12.78 16.65
C VAL A 281 7.11 12.67 15.98
N MET A 282 7.06 12.22 14.73
CA MET A 282 5.81 12.04 13.98
C MET A 282 5.79 10.68 13.30
N PRO A 283 4.59 10.06 13.14
CA PRO A 283 4.46 8.85 12.34
C PRO A 283 4.91 9.08 10.89
N SER A 284 5.62 8.10 10.32
CA SER A 284 6.01 8.11 8.92
C SER A 284 4.79 7.95 8.01
N GLU A 285 4.85 8.47 6.78
CA GLU A 285 3.86 8.19 5.74
C GLU A 285 3.70 6.68 5.49
N ASN A 286 4.79 5.95 5.54
CA ASN A 286 4.79 4.49 5.40
C ASN A 286 4.06 3.79 6.55
N GLU A 287 4.09 4.33 7.77
CA GLU A 287 3.36 3.77 8.91
C GLU A 287 1.85 3.83 8.70
N MET A 288 1.31 4.92 8.16
CA MET A 288 -0.11 5.00 7.81
C MET A 288 -0.51 3.89 6.82
N PHE A 289 0.34 3.63 5.83
CA PHE A 289 0.08 2.56 4.85
C PHE A 289 0.10 1.18 5.49
N TYR A 290 1.15 0.85 6.24
CA TYR A 290 1.31 -0.49 6.82
C TYR A 290 0.45 -0.71 8.06
N SER A 291 0.44 0.21 9.02
CA SER A 291 -0.28 -0.02 10.30
C SER A 291 -1.78 0.29 10.26
N VAL A 292 -2.25 1.02 9.25
CA VAL A 292 -3.66 1.41 9.14
C VAL A 292 -4.32 0.83 7.90
N LEU A 293 -3.83 1.19 6.70
CA LEU A 293 -4.50 0.85 5.45
C LEU A 293 -4.48 -0.66 5.17
N GLN A 294 -3.34 -1.32 5.28
CA GLN A 294 -3.23 -2.76 5.02
C GLN A 294 -4.10 -3.61 5.98
N ARG A 295 -4.27 -3.20 7.23
CA ARG A 295 -5.20 -3.84 8.18
C ARG A 295 -6.66 -3.70 7.73
N GLY A 296 -7.00 -2.55 7.18
CA GLY A 296 -8.33 -2.31 6.60
C GLY A 296 -8.57 -3.17 5.35
N LEU A 297 -7.59 -3.24 4.46
CA LEU A 297 -7.64 -4.10 3.27
C LEU A 297 -7.75 -5.60 3.61
N ASP A 298 -7.09 -6.05 4.68
CA ASP A 298 -7.16 -7.45 5.15
C ASP A 298 -8.60 -7.87 5.48
N LYS A 299 -9.42 -6.96 6.03
CA LYS A 299 -10.86 -7.18 6.29
C LYS A 299 -11.62 -7.60 5.04
N TRP A 300 -11.26 -7.02 3.91
CA TRP A 300 -11.93 -7.24 2.62
C TRP A 300 -11.26 -8.33 1.78
N ASN A 301 -10.27 -9.05 2.34
CA ASN A 301 -9.42 -9.98 1.59
C ASN A 301 -8.79 -9.27 0.37
N ALA A 302 -8.27 -8.08 0.58
CA ALA A 302 -7.67 -7.20 -0.43
C ALA A 302 -6.28 -6.70 -0.03
N SER A 303 -5.72 -7.18 1.10
CA SER A 303 -4.32 -6.93 1.44
C SER A 303 -3.44 -7.54 0.36
N PHE A 304 -2.54 -6.75 -0.19
CA PHE A 304 -1.76 -7.14 -1.36
C PHE A 304 -0.27 -7.28 -1.05
N PHE A 305 0.42 -7.99 -1.93
CA PHE A 305 1.86 -8.13 -1.89
C PHE A 305 2.54 -6.78 -2.16
N CYS A 306 3.47 -6.38 -1.29
CA CYS A 306 4.17 -5.10 -1.33
C CYS A 306 5.63 -5.25 -1.77
N GLY A 307 5.92 -6.24 -2.59
CA GLY A 307 7.23 -6.48 -3.17
C GLY A 307 8.24 -7.19 -2.25
N SER A 308 8.08 -7.09 -0.92
CA SER A 308 8.99 -7.64 0.08
C SER A 308 8.25 -8.01 1.36
N ALA A 309 8.96 -8.62 2.33
CA ALA A 309 8.44 -9.01 3.65
C ALA A 309 7.17 -9.87 3.55
N ALA A 310 7.13 -10.78 2.62
CA ALA A 310 5.96 -11.58 2.28
C ALA A 310 6.30 -13.06 2.15
N VAL A 311 5.35 -13.90 2.58
CA VAL A 311 5.33 -15.34 2.31
C VAL A 311 4.22 -15.63 1.32
N LEU A 312 4.53 -16.35 0.25
CA LEU A 312 3.60 -16.69 -0.83
C LEU A 312 3.51 -18.20 -1.02
N ARG A 313 2.32 -18.70 -1.37
CA ARG A 313 2.12 -20.11 -1.74
C ARG A 313 2.50 -20.31 -3.21
N ARG A 314 3.49 -21.15 -3.48
CA ARG A 314 3.93 -21.47 -4.86
C ARG A 314 2.79 -21.94 -5.75
N LYS A 315 1.97 -22.89 -5.27
CA LYS A 315 0.81 -23.39 -6.01
C LYS A 315 -0.15 -22.29 -6.47
N ALA A 316 -0.30 -21.23 -5.68
CA ALA A 316 -1.11 -20.08 -6.07
C ALA A 316 -0.46 -19.29 -7.21
N LEU A 317 0.83 -18.97 -7.10
CA LEU A 317 1.60 -18.28 -8.14
C LEU A 317 1.55 -19.05 -9.47
N GLU A 318 1.68 -20.36 -9.43
CA GLU A 318 1.60 -21.21 -10.63
C GLU A 318 0.25 -21.08 -11.38
N THR A 319 -0.85 -20.79 -10.66
CA THR A 319 -2.16 -20.57 -11.30
C THR A 319 -2.24 -19.32 -12.16
N THR A 320 -1.34 -18.34 -11.93
CA THR A 320 -1.25 -17.09 -12.70
C THR A 320 -0.04 -17.05 -13.63
N GLY A 321 0.76 -18.12 -13.67
CA GLY A 321 2.00 -18.17 -14.45
C GLY A 321 3.19 -17.53 -13.74
N GLY A 322 3.10 -17.31 -12.43
CA GLY A 322 4.12 -16.68 -11.60
C GLY A 322 3.75 -15.24 -11.17
N PHE A 323 4.77 -14.44 -10.91
CA PHE A 323 4.62 -13.01 -10.65
C PHE A 323 4.24 -12.26 -11.93
N SER A 324 3.27 -11.37 -11.87
CA SER A 324 2.86 -10.52 -12.99
C SER A 324 3.98 -9.58 -13.41
N GLY A 325 4.00 -9.19 -14.67
CA GLY A 325 5.04 -8.31 -15.20
C GLY A 325 4.51 -7.35 -16.27
N GLN A 326 3.20 -7.06 -16.26
CA GLN A 326 2.58 -6.11 -17.19
C GLN A 326 2.67 -4.67 -16.66
N SER A 327 2.56 -4.49 -15.34
CA SER A 327 2.78 -3.21 -14.68
C SER A 327 4.13 -3.14 -13.98
N ILE A 328 4.59 -1.94 -13.66
CA ILE A 328 5.83 -1.72 -12.89
C ILE A 328 5.66 -2.16 -11.42
N THR A 329 4.42 -2.13 -10.90
CA THR A 329 4.07 -2.64 -9.57
C THR A 329 3.57 -4.08 -9.69
N GLU A 330 4.48 -4.99 -10.03
CA GLU A 330 4.24 -6.42 -10.23
C GLU A 330 3.61 -7.10 -9.02
N ASP A 331 3.89 -6.57 -7.85
CA ASP A 331 3.45 -7.05 -6.56
C ASP A 331 1.92 -6.87 -6.37
N CYS A 332 1.43 -5.66 -6.49
CA CYS A 332 0.00 -5.36 -6.42
C CYS A 332 -0.78 -6.05 -7.54
N GLU A 333 -0.24 -6.09 -8.77
CA GLU A 333 -0.85 -6.76 -9.92
C GLU A 333 -0.96 -8.26 -9.71
N THR A 334 0.11 -8.91 -9.18
CA THR A 334 0.10 -10.33 -8.84
C THR A 334 -0.98 -10.65 -7.81
N ALA A 335 -1.09 -9.83 -6.76
CA ALA A 335 -2.10 -10.01 -5.73
C ALA A 335 -3.53 -9.85 -6.28
N LEU A 336 -3.78 -8.82 -7.10
CA LEU A 336 -5.07 -8.62 -7.77
C LEU A 336 -5.47 -9.83 -8.60
N SER A 337 -4.53 -10.36 -9.40
CA SER A 337 -4.76 -11.52 -10.27
C SER A 337 -5.09 -12.79 -9.47
N LEU A 338 -4.44 -12.98 -8.32
CA LEU A 338 -4.69 -14.11 -7.43
C LEU A 338 -6.01 -13.97 -6.68
N HIS A 339 -6.34 -12.78 -6.18
CA HIS A 339 -7.65 -12.51 -5.58
C HIS A 339 -8.79 -12.73 -6.57
N ALA A 340 -8.62 -12.34 -7.84
CA ALA A 340 -9.60 -12.58 -8.90
C ALA A 340 -9.84 -14.08 -9.19
N LYS A 341 -8.87 -14.94 -8.82
CA LYS A 341 -9.01 -16.41 -8.87
C LYS A 341 -9.52 -17.03 -7.57
N GLY A 342 -9.92 -16.22 -6.60
CA GLY A 342 -10.51 -16.65 -5.33
C GLY A 342 -9.47 -17.14 -4.29
N TRP A 343 -8.22 -16.74 -4.42
CA TRP A 343 -7.20 -16.92 -3.40
C TRP A 343 -7.35 -15.86 -2.29
N HIS A 344 -6.84 -16.16 -1.10
CA HIS A 344 -6.93 -15.30 0.07
C HIS A 344 -5.57 -14.71 0.46
N SER A 345 -5.61 -13.55 1.11
CA SER A 345 -4.44 -12.92 1.72
C SER A 345 -4.67 -12.63 3.20
N VAL A 346 -3.59 -12.51 3.95
CA VAL A 346 -3.56 -12.12 5.36
C VAL A 346 -2.49 -11.05 5.54
N TYR A 347 -2.82 -10.05 6.36
CA TYR A 347 -1.86 -9.03 6.77
C TYR A 347 -1.50 -9.18 8.26
N VAL A 348 -0.21 -9.20 8.55
CA VAL A 348 0.32 -9.24 9.92
C VAL A 348 0.96 -7.89 10.25
N ASP A 349 0.28 -7.11 11.09
CA ASP A 349 0.74 -5.80 11.55
C ASP A 349 1.82 -5.96 12.64
N LYS A 350 2.99 -6.45 12.21
CA LYS A 350 4.21 -6.55 13.04
C LYS A 350 5.40 -6.13 12.20
N PRO A 351 6.33 -5.33 12.75
CA PRO A 351 7.58 -4.99 12.08
C PRO A 351 8.54 -6.19 12.15
N LEU A 352 8.48 -7.05 11.15
CA LEU A 352 9.26 -8.29 11.07
C LEU A 352 10.45 -8.19 10.12
N ILE A 353 10.66 -7.02 9.51
CA ILE A 353 11.85 -6.68 8.74
C ILE A 353 12.36 -5.30 9.11
N ALA A 354 13.65 -5.07 8.90
CA ALA A 354 14.29 -3.76 8.96
C ALA A 354 14.81 -3.44 7.54
N GLY A 355 14.32 -2.33 6.97
CA GLY A 355 14.66 -1.87 5.61
C GLY A 355 15.26 -0.47 5.59
N LEU A 356 15.66 -0.04 4.41
CA LEU A 356 16.19 1.31 4.17
C LEU A 356 15.26 2.09 3.24
N GLN A 357 15.07 3.38 3.54
CA GLN A 357 14.40 4.33 2.65
C GLN A 357 15.42 5.04 1.76
N PRO A 358 15.01 5.60 0.60
CA PRO A 358 15.89 6.43 -0.21
C PRO A 358 16.45 7.60 0.59
N GLU A 359 17.78 7.76 0.58
CA GLU A 359 18.45 8.83 1.31
C GLU A 359 18.47 10.17 0.56
N THR A 360 18.29 10.12 -0.77
CA THR A 360 18.31 11.30 -1.63
C THR A 360 16.94 11.67 -2.13
N PHE A 361 16.67 12.97 -2.29
CA PHE A 361 15.40 13.46 -2.83
C PHE A 361 15.11 12.94 -4.24
N VAL A 362 16.14 12.82 -5.10
CA VAL A 362 16.00 12.24 -6.44
C VAL A 362 15.58 10.77 -6.38
N GLY A 363 16.19 10.00 -5.50
CA GLY A 363 15.82 8.60 -5.27
C GLY A 363 14.39 8.45 -4.76
N PHE A 364 13.99 9.30 -3.81
CA PHE A 364 12.64 9.35 -3.25
C PHE A 364 11.58 9.66 -4.33
N ILE A 365 11.77 10.74 -5.11
CA ILE A 365 10.85 11.10 -6.20
C ILE A 365 10.79 10.01 -7.26
N GLY A 366 11.94 9.43 -7.63
CA GLY A 366 12.01 8.34 -8.59
C GLY A 366 11.25 7.08 -8.13
N GLN A 367 11.29 6.76 -6.84
CA GLN A 367 10.52 5.65 -6.25
C GLN A 367 9.02 5.93 -6.32
N ARG A 368 8.57 7.13 -5.89
CA ARG A 368 7.16 7.53 -5.91
C ARG A 368 6.60 7.59 -7.33
N ALA A 369 7.39 8.09 -8.30
CA ALA A 369 6.99 8.12 -9.70
C ALA A 369 6.77 6.71 -10.27
N ARG A 370 7.64 5.74 -9.94
CA ARG A 370 7.45 4.33 -10.35
C ARG A 370 6.18 3.73 -9.74
N TRP A 371 5.91 3.98 -8.46
CA TRP A 371 4.69 3.50 -7.81
C TRP A 371 3.44 4.11 -8.45
N CYS A 372 3.42 5.43 -8.65
CA CYS A 372 2.33 6.12 -9.34
C CYS A 372 2.08 5.53 -10.74
N GLN A 373 3.13 5.39 -11.54
CA GLN A 373 3.04 4.82 -12.88
C GLN A 373 2.48 3.40 -12.85
N GLY A 374 2.98 2.53 -11.97
CA GLY A 374 2.53 1.16 -11.87
C GLY A 374 1.07 1.03 -11.42
N MET A 375 0.66 1.82 -10.42
CA MET A 375 -0.72 1.80 -9.93
C MET A 375 -1.71 2.35 -10.98
N LEU A 376 -1.32 3.36 -11.75
CA LEU A 376 -2.13 3.84 -12.88
C LEU A 376 -2.17 2.83 -14.04
N GLN A 377 -1.09 2.10 -14.30
CA GLN A 377 -1.10 0.99 -15.24
C GLN A 377 -2.10 -0.10 -14.83
N ILE A 378 -2.13 -0.50 -13.56
CA ILE A 378 -3.12 -1.45 -13.03
C ILE A 378 -4.55 -0.91 -13.22
N LEU A 379 -4.79 0.37 -12.94
CA LEU A 379 -6.10 0.99 -13.11
C LEU A 379 -6.60 0.89 -14.56
N ILE A 380 -5.71 1.11 -15.53
CA ILE A 380 -6.04 1.15 -16.97
C ILE A 380 -6.10 -0.28 -17.55
N LEU A 381 -5.11 -1.13 -17.26
CA LEU A 381 -4.97 -2.46 -17.85
C LEU A 381 -5.90 -3.49 -17.21
N ASN A 382 -5.91 -3.54 -15.87
CA ASN A 382 -6.65 -4.55 -15.11
C ASN A 382 -8.08 -4.10 -14.75
N ARG A 383 -8.37 -2.80 -14.79
CA ARG A 383 -9.70 -2.21 -14.53
C ARG A 383 -10.36 -2.78 -13.27
N PRO A 384 -9.82 -2.55 -12.06
CA PRO A 384 -10.24 -3.23 -10.84
C PRO A 384 -11.75 -3.16 -10.56
N PHE A 385 -12.43 -2.05 -10.92
CA PHE A 385 -13.88 -1.91 -10.78
C PHE A 385 -14.67 -2.96 -11.57
N LEU A 386 -14.15 -3.39 -12.73
CA LEU A 386 -14.81 -4.30 -13.67
C LEU A 386 -14.19 -5.70 -13.64
N ALA A 387 -13.13 -5.92 -12.87
CA ALA A 387 -12.39 -7.18 -12.87
C ALA A 387 -13.28 -8.33 -12.42
N LYS A 388 -13.40 -9.36 -13.29
CA LYS A 388 -14.16 -10.57 -12.98
C LYS A 388 -13.45 -11.37 -11.89
N GLY A 389 -14.23 -12.02 -11.02
CA GLY A 389 -13.72 -12.84 -9.93
C GLY A 389 -13.47 -12.07 -8.62
N LEU A 390 -13.30 -10.76 -8.65
CA LEU A 390 -13.22 -9.94 -7.44
C LEU A 390 -14.61 -9.73 -6.82
N THR A 391 -14.67 -9.79 -5.49
CA THR A 391 -15.85 -9.36 -4.72
C THR A 391 -16.04 -7.84 -4.83
N VAL A 392 -17.23 -7.33 -4.50
CA VAL A 392 -17.48 -5.88 -4.49
C VAL A 392 -16.52 -5.15 -3.55
N GLY A 393 -16.27 -5.71 -2.36
CA GLY A 393 -15.31 -5.15 -1.40
C GLY A 393 -13.89 -5.05 -1.98
N GLN A 394 -13.42 -6.10 -2.61
CA GLN A 394 -12.11 -6.12 -3.28
C GLN A 394 -12.03 -5.08 -4.41
N ARG A 395 -13.09 -4.97 -5.23
CA ARG A 395 -13.13 -3.96 -6.33
C ARG A 395 -12.99 -2.55 -5.79
N ILE A 396 -13.73 -2.21 -4.73
CA ILE A 396 -13.66 -0.88 -4.08
C ILE A 396 -12.25 -0.66 -3.51
N CYS A 397 -11.69 -1.65 -2.81
CA CYS A 397 -10.35 -1.55 -2.23
C CYS A 397 -9.28 -1.34 -3.31
N TYR A 398 -9.22 -2.21 -4.33
CA TYR A 398 -8.23 -2.08 -5.40
C TYR A 398 -8.41 -0.81 -6.21
N ALA A 399 -9.65 -0.42 -6.51
CA ALA A 399 -9.91 0.85 -7.19
C ALA A 399 -9.46 2.04 -6.34
N GLY A 400 -9.75 2.02 -5.03
CA GLY A 400 -9.38 3.08 -4.12
C GLY A 400 -7.87 3.29 -4.01
N ILE A 401 -7.09 2.19 -3.80
CA ILE A 401 -5.62 2.29 -3.72
C ILE A 401 -4.99 2.75 -5.03
N ASN A 402 -5.57 2.42 -6.19
CA ASN A 402 -5.08 2.89 -7.48
C ASN A 402 -5.48 4.36 -7.75
N LEU A 403 -6.73 4.74 -7.45
CA LEU A 403 -7.22 6.11 -7.60
C LEU A 403 -6.48 7.10 -6.70
N PHE A 404 -5.99 6.66 -5.54
CA PHE A 404 -5.19 7.49 -4.63
C PHE A 404 -4.04 8.20 -5.35
N TRP A 405 -3.44 7.58 -6.35
CA TRP A 405 -2.33 8.15 -7.11
C TRP A 405 -2.71 9.29 -8.06
N LEU A 406 -4.00 9.64 -8.17
CA LEU A 406 -4.47 10.87 -8.82
C LEU A 406 -4.46 12.08 -7.88
N PHE A 407 -4.22 11.90 -6.57
CA PHE A 407 -4.21 12.97 -5.58
C PHE A 407 -3.28 14.17 -5.92
N PRO A 408 -2.11 13.98 -6.57
CA PRO A 408 -1.28 15.10 -7.01
C PRO A 408 -2.00 16.09 -7.91
N LEU A 409 -2.96 15.65 -8.73
CA LEU A 409 -3.75 16.55 -9.59
C LEU A 409 -4.67 17.46 -8.75
N SER A 410 -5.34 16.90 -7.75
CA SER A 410 -6.17 17.69 -6.82
C SER A 410 -5.31 18.67 -6.01
N ARG A 411 -4.13 18.22 -5.55
CA ARG A 411 -3.18 19.09 -4.83
C ARG A 411 -2.73 20.26 -5.71
N MET A 412 -2.46 20.04 -7.00
CA MET A 412 -2.14 21.11 -7.93
C MET A 412 -3.30 22.12 -8.05
N ALA A 413 -4.55 21.65 -8.18
CA ALA A 413 -5.70 22.55 -8.22
C ALA A 413 -5.78 23.42 -6.95
N PHE A 414 -5.62 22.84 -5.76
CA PHE A 414 -5.62 23.59 -4.51
C PHE A 414 -4.48 24.60 -4.40
N MET A 415 -3.29 24.27 -4.88
CA MET A 415 -2.13 25.17 -4.85
C MET A 415 -2.26 26.32 -5.87
N LEU A 416 -2.85 26.05 -7.04
CA LEU A 416 -3.01 27.06 -8.09
C LEU A 416 -4.19 28.02 -7.81
N SER A 417 -5.25 27.53 -7.16
CA SER A 417 -6.47 28.32 -6.91
C SER A 417 -6.21 29.69 -6.27
N PRO A 418 -5.46 29.83 -5.16
CA PRO A 418 -5.18 31.14 -4.58
C PRO A 418 -4.33 32.03 -5.50
N LEU A 419 -3.47 31.45 -6.33
CA LEU A 419 -2.65 32.18 -7.29
C LEU A 419 -3.50 32.78 -8.44
N LEU A 420 -4.53 32.06 -8.87
CA LEU A 420 -5.48 32.57 -9.87
C LEU A 420 -6.22 33.83 -9.36
N TYR A 421 -6.61 33.82 -8.08
CA TYR A 421 -7.18 35.01 -7.45
C TYR A 421 -6.15 36.16 -7.34
N ILE A 422 -4.96 35.87 -6.82
CA ILE A 422 -3.94 36.92 -6.55
C ILE A 422 -3.45 37.57 -7.85
N PHE A 423 -3.17 36.81 -8.89
CA PHE A 423 -2.57 37.36 -10.12
C PHE A 423 -3.58 37.80 -11.18
N PHE A 424 -4.78 37.20 -11.17
CA PHE A 424 -5.77 37.42 -12.23
C PHE A 424 -7.11 37.88 -11.71
N SER A 425 -7.28 38.06 -10.39
CA SER A 425 -8.52 38.43 -9.71
C SER A 425 -9.73 37.53 -10.08
N LEU A 426 -9.50 36.25 -10.37
CA LEU A 426 -10.54 35.30 -10.69
C LEU A 426 -11.33 34.89 -9.46
N GLU A 427 -12.65 35.01 -9.51
CA GLU A 427 -13.57 34.63 -8.42
C GLU A 427 -14.06 33.17 -8.60
N ILE A 428 -13.15 32.24 -8.50
CA ILE A 428 -13.38 30.80 -8.75
C ILE A 428 -14.18 30.07 -7.64
N TYR A 429 -14.49 30.81 -6.54
CA TYR A 429 -15.21 30.30 -5.39
C TYR A 429 -16.11 31.39 -4.83
N GLN A 430 -17.43 31.22 -5.01
CA GLN A 430 -18.41 32.21 -4.59
C GLN A 430 -18.95 31.89 -3.18
N ALA A 431 -18.29 32.39 -2.16
CA ALA A 431 -18.77 32.33 -0.78
C ALA A 431 -18.23 33.53 0.01
N ASN A 432 -18.99 33.97 1.01
CA ASN A 432 -18.50 34.94 1.96
C ASN A 432 -17.77 34.22 3.11
N ILE A 433 -16.95 34.98 3.86
CA ILE A 433 -16.10 34.41 4.93
C ILE A 433 -16.91 33.81 6.09
N GLN A 434 -18.15 34.29 6.30
CA GLN A 434 -19.02 33.77 7.37
C GLN A 434 -19.64 32.43 6.97
N GLU A 435 -20.05 32.27 5.72
CA GLU A 435 -20.56 31.00 5.18
C GLU A 435 -19.48 29.94 5.14
N PHE A 436 -18.26 30.31 4.76
CA PHE A 436 -17.13 29.39 4.73
C PHE A 436 -16.69 28.95 6.13
N GLY A 437 -16.81 29.84 7.14
CA GLY A 437 -16.39 29.55 8.53
C GLY A 437 -17.41 28.80 9.37
N ALA A 438 -18.65 28.62 8.90
CA ALA A 438 -19.72 27.92 9.61
C ALA A 438 -19.86 26.46 9.20
#